data_b48e92a0a3ce2a2cd76efed041e14f73
#
_entry.id   b48e92a0a3ce2a2cd76efed041e14f73
#
_cell.length_a   1.000
_cell.length_b   1.000
_cell.length_c   1.000
_cell.angle_alpha   90.00
_cell.angle_beta   90.00
_cell.angle_gamma   90.00
#
_symmetry.space_group_name_H-M   'P 1'
#
loop_
_entity.id
_entity.type
_entity.pdbx_description
1 polymer ?
#
loop_
_entity_poly.entity_id
_entity_poly.type
_entity_poly.pdbx_seq_one_letter_code
_entity_poly.pdbx_strand_id
1 'polypeptide(L)'
;MPDTALMPDQSLQASLTREGYVFVHADTMRHALEPFGSLDDWPAFADSWNDLEVDEYMADGGRYRRRRHAVYLAMPEGAITREAARPHFQALDYNPLNGGVARWFAPVTPAVGGGPSMQTILAFCHALFDQLWNGNPSNLPNPSNPSNPSNPSSPGVRWAVEVHQFRIEARPDADGRPTPEGMHRDGVDYVLVLLVNRRNIASGTTAILSADGRELGRFTLTQPLDAALVDDARVSHGVTPVQALDASEPAYRDVLVVTFKSHESGQ
;
A
#
# COMPACT_ATOMS: atom_id res chain seq x y z
N MET A 1 27.72 -6.14 -20.24
CA MET A 1 26.65 -7.09 -19.90
C MET A 1 25.40 -6.27 -19.78
N PRO A 2 24.32 -6.54 -20.54
CA PRO A 2 23.08 -5.83 -20.29
C PRO A 2 22.61 -6.18 -18.87
N ASP A 3 22.30 -5.16 -18.11
CA ASP A 3 21.71 -5.22 -16.79
C ASP A 3 20.40 -6.03 -16.92
N THR A 4 20.36 -7.23 -16.38
CA THR A 4 19.14 -8.03 -16.39
C THR A 4 18.22 -7.40 -15.35
N ALA A 5 17.31 -6.55 -15.81
CA ALA A 5 16.30 -5.96 -14.96
C ALA A 5 15.64 -7.08 -14.14
N LEU A 6 15.64 -6.92 -12.82
CA LEU A 6 14.96 -7.82 -11.90
C LEU A 6 13.47 -7.81 -12.22
N MET A 7 12.91 -8.98 -12.57
CA MET A 7 11.52 -9.10 -13.01
C MET A 7 10.69 -9.66 -11.86
N PRO A 8 9.56 -9.01 -11.51
CA PRO A 8 8.58 -9.56 -10.57
C PRO A 8 8.03 -10.90 -11.06
N ASP A 9 7.47 -11.66 -10.14
CA ASP A 9 6.80 -12.91 -10.46
C ASP A 9 5.68 -12.67 -11.48
N GLN A 10 5.82 -13.25 -12.69
CA GLN A 10 4.86 -13.11 -13.79
C GLN A 10 3.46 -13.61 -13.39
N SER A 11 3.35 -14.52 -12.42
CA SER A 11 2.07 -15.01 -11.92
C SER A 11 1.31 -13.94 -11.14
N LEU A 12 2.00 -13.12 -10.37
CA LEU A 12 1.42 -11.98 -9.63
C LEU A 12 0.94 -10.90 -10.60
N GLN A 13 1.77 -10.54 -11.59
CA GLN A 13 1.40 -9.59 -12.63
C GLN A 13 0.15 -10.05 -13.40
N ALA A 14 0.13 -11.31 -13.87
CA ALA A 14 -0.99 -11.86 -14.62
C ALA A 14 -2.29 -11.88 -13.79
N SER A 15 -2.20 -12.23 -12.50
CA SER A 15 -3.36 -12.24 -11.60
C SER A 15 -3.90 -10.84 -11.37
N LEU A 16 -3.03 -9.87 -11.08
CA LEU A 16 -3.41 -8.48 -10.86
C LEU A 16 -4.02 -7.86 -12.13
N THR A 17 -3.45 -8.12 -13.30
CA THR A 17 -4.00 -7.68 -14.59
C THR A 17 -5.39 -8.27 -14.84
N ARG A 18 -5.61 -9.55 -14.53
CA ARG A 18 -6.89 -10.22 -14.78
C ARG A 18 -7.98 -9.79 -13.80
N GLU A 19 -7.68 -9.85 -12.50
CA GLU A 19 -8.67 -9.70 -11.43
C GLU A 19 -8.76 -8.27 -10.84
N GLY A 20 -7.72 -7.43 -11.03
CA GLY A 20 -7.60 -6.12 -10.37
C GLY A 20 -7.10 -6.20 -8.93
N TYR A 21 -6.87 -7.40 -8.40
CA TYR A 21 -6.26 -7.63 -7.10
C TYR A 21 -5.59 -9.00 -7.04
N VAL A 22 -4.71 -9.20 -6.08
CA VAL A 22 -4.18 -10.52 -5.72
C VAL A 22 -3.88 -10.58 -4.22
N PHE A 23 -4.31 -11.65 -3.57
CA PHE A 23 -3.85 -12.03 -2.23
C PHE A 23 -2.60 -12.90 -2.37
N VAL A 24 -1.55 -12.54 -1.67
CA VAL A 24 -0.25 -13.23 -1.72
C VAL A 24 0.07 -13.76 -0.33
N HIS A 25 0.26 -15.08 -0.23
CA HIS A 25 0.70 -15.71 1.01
C HIS A 25 2.15 -15.35 1.35
N ALA A 26 2.47 -15.34 2.63
CA ALA A 26 3.76 -14.92 3.19
C ALA A 26 4.98 -15.55 2.50
N ASP A 27 4.96 -16.85 2.28
CA ASP A 27 6.09 -17.55 1.63
C ASP A 27 6.26 -17.10 0.17
N THR A 28 5.16 -16.94 -0.56
CA THR A 28 5.19 -16.43 -1.94
C THR A 28 5.67 -14.98 -1.97
N MET A 29 5.19 -14.16 -1.04
CA MET A 29 5.62 -12.76 -0.95
C MET A 29 7.11 -12.65 -0.59
N ARG A 30 7.61 -13.47 0.32
CA ARG A 30 9.03 -13.54 0.66
C ARG A 30 9.88 -13.85 -0.57
N HIS A 31 9.54 -14.89 -1.34
CA HIS A 31 10.25 -15.25 -2.57
C HIS A 31 10.18 -14.14 -3.62
N ALA A 32 9.04 -13.45 -3.73
CA ALA A 32 8.88 -12.34 -4.67
C ALA A 32 9.75 -11.12 -4.30
N LEU A 33 10.05 -10.93 -3.02
CA LEU A 33 10.91 -9.85 -2.53
C LEU A 33 12.41 -10.15 -2.67
N GLU A 34 12.82 -11.42 -2.56
CA GLU A 34 14.25 -11.84 -2.58
C GLU A 34 15.09 -11.24 -3.72
N PRO A 35 14.59 -11.13 -4.98
CA PRO A 35 15.36 -10.54 -6.07
C PRO A 35 15.66 -9.05 -5.90
N PHE A 36 14.89 -8.35 -5.05
CA PHE A 36 14.93 -6.88 -4.92
C PHE A 36 15.78 -6.39 -3.75
N GLY A 37 16.21 -7.30 -2.87
CA GLY A 37 17.06 -6.96 -1.73
C GLY A 37 16.95 -7.96 -0.59
N SER A 38 17.16 -7.50 0.66
CA SER A 38 17.10 -8.34 1.84
C SER A 38 16.06 -7.87 2.84
N LEU A 39 15.64 -8.80 3.71
CA LEU A 39 14.78 -8.54 4.88
C LEU A 39 15.57 -8.76 6.19
N ASP A 40 16.89 -8.54 6.18
CA ASP A 40 17.77 -8.83 7.33
C ASP A 40 17.43 -7.98 8.56
N ASP A 41 16.88 -6.77 8.35
CA ASP A 41 16.42 -5.88 9.41
C ASP A 41 14.94 -6.10 9.79
N TRP A 42 14.26 -7.14 9.26
CA TRP A 42 12.83 -7.37 9.48
C TRP A 42 12.41 -7.32 10.96
N PRO A 43 13.15 -7.89 11.92
CA PRO A 43 12.78 -7.77 13.33
C PRO A 43 12.73 -6.32 13.82
N ALA A 44 13.74 -5.51 13.50
CA ALA A 44 13.79 -4.09 13.87
C ALA A 44 12.76 -3.26 13.09
N PHE A 45 12.55 -3.58 11.80
CA PHE A 45 11.50 -3.00 10.98
C PHE A 45 10.13 -3.22 11.62
N ALA A 46 9.76 -4.45 11.97
CA ALA A 46 8.49 -4.78 12.59
C ALA A 46 8.34 -4.15 13.99
N ASP A 47 9.42 -4.09 14.79
CA ASP A 47 9.41 -3.49 16.11
C ASP A 47 9.10 -1.99 16.09
N SER A 48 9.42 -1.30 14.99
CA SER A 48 9.15 0.14 14.82
C SER A 48 7.66 0.52 14.88
N TRP A 49 6.74 -0.44 14.75
CA TRP A 49 5.31 -0.21 14.97
C TRP A 49 4.95 0.07 16.42
N ASN A 50 5.81 -0.29 17.37
CA ASN A 50 5.57 -0.02 18.80
C ASN A 50 5.72 1.47 19.15
N ASP A 51 6.37 2.25 18.29
CA ASP A 51 6.61 3.69 18.47
C ASP A 51 5.66 4.59 17.63
N LEU A 52 4.60 4.02 17.05
CA LEU A 52 3.65 4.80 16.24
C LEU A 52 2.82 5.75 17.09
N GLU A 53 2.60 6.95 16.58
CA GLU A 53 1.77 7.97 17.20
C GLU A 53 0.29 7.79 16.85
N VAL A 54 -0.59 8.24 17.76
CA VAL A 54 -2.05 8.20 17.55
C VAL A 54 -2.42 9.05 16.34
N ASP A 55 -3.30 8.54 15.49
CA ASP A 55 -3.92 9.32 14.42
C ASP A 55 -4.97 10.25 15.02
N GLU A 56 -4.68 11.55 15.03
CA GLU A 56 -5.57 12.58 15.59
C GLU A 56 -6.65 13.03 14.60
N TYR A 57 -6.63 12.55 13.36
CA TYR A 57 -7.56 12.96 12.29
C TYR A 57 -8.71 11.96 12.10
N MET A 58 -9.02 11.16 13.11
CA MET A 58 -10.14 10.24 13.05
C MET A 58 -11.46 10.98 13.31
N ALA A 59 -12.29 11.15 12.27
CA ALA A 59 -13.55 11.88 12.36
C ALA A 59 -14.59 11.22 13.28
N ASP A 60 -14.49 9.89 13.48
CA ASP A 60 -15.31 9.15 14.45
C ASP A 60 -14.83 9.29 15.90
N GLY A 61 -13.78 10.10 16.14
CA GLY A 61 -13.16 10.28 17.46
C GLY A 61 -12.40 9.05 17.95
N GLY A 62 -12.22 8.03 17.11
CA GLY A 62 -11.56 6.79 17.46
C GLY A 62 -10.07 6.99 17.76
N ARG A 63 -9.57 6.32 18.82
CA ARG A 63 -8.15 6.31 19.18
C ARG A 63 -7.51 4.93 18.97
N TYR A 64 -8.10 4.15 18.11
CA TYR A 64 -7.68 2.78 17.80
C TYR A 64 -6.65 2.70 16.67
N ARG A 65 -6.34 3.83 15.98
CA ARG A 65 -5.37 3.88 14.91
C ARG A 65 -4.13 4.67 15.29
N ARG A 66 -2.97 4.06 15.05
CA ARG A 66 -1.67 4.73 15.13
C ARG A 66 -1.01 4.69 13.76
N ARG A 67 -0.22 5.72 13.43
CA ARG A 67 0.44 5.75 12.13
C ARG A 67 1.68 6.64 12.08
N ARG A 68 2.52 6.34 11.09
CA ARG A 68 3.55 7.24 10.54
C ARG A 68 3.39 7.28 9.02
N HIS A 69 3.94 8.32 8.41
CA HIS A 69 3.82 8.58 6.98
C HIS A 69 5.16 9.01 6.40
N ALA A 70 5.43 8.59 5.16
CA ALA A 70 6.55 9.09 4.38
C ALA A 70 6.17 9.16 2.90
N VAL A 71 6.86 10.01 2.18
CA VAL A 71 6.69 10.22 0.74
C VAL A 71 7.99 9.93 0.02
N TYR A 72 7.88 9.30 -1.14
CA TYR A 72 8.99 9.02 -2.03
C TYR A 72 8.61 9.41 -3.46
N LEU A 73 9.63 9.68 -4.26
CA LEU A 73 9.55 9.81 -5.70
C LEU A 73 10.28 8.61 -6.31
N ALA A 74 9.56 7.82 -7.12
CA ALA A 74 10.19 6.74 -7.88
C ALA A 74 10.30 7.16 -9.35
N MET A 75 11.50 7.01 -9.90
CA MET A 75 11.86 7.42 -11.25
C MET A 75 11.85 6.20 -12.18
N PRO A 76 11.58 6.37 -13.48
CA PRO A 76 11.48 5.26 -14.43
C PRO A 76 12.70 4.35 -14.49
N GLU A 77 13.89 4.92 -14.23
CA GLU A 77 15.16 4.20 -14.19
C GLU A 77 15.39 3.39 -12.90
N GLY A 78 14.41 3.34 -12.00
CA GLY A 78 14.45 2.54 -10.77
C GLY A 78 14.92 3.30 -9.53
N ALA A 79 15.37 4.55 -9.65
CA ALA A 79 15.75 5.35 -8.49
C ALA A 79 14.53 5.71 -7.64
N ILE A 80 14.58 5.41 -6.33
CA ILE A 80 13.53 5.75 -5.36
C ILE A 80 14.14 6.66 -4.31
N THR A 81 13.70 7.92 -4.29
CA THR A 81 14.21 8.96 -3.39
C THR A 81 13.15 9.36 -2.37
N ARG A 82 13.56 9.45 -1.11
CA ARG A 82 12.68 9.98 -0.07
C ARG A 82 12.54 11.48 -0.23
N GLU A 83 11.29 11.96 -0.24
CA GLU A 83 10.94 13.36 -0.33
C GLU A 83 10.81 14.01 1.06
N ALA A 84 10.76 15.34 1.08
CA ALA A 84 10.42 16.08 2.28
C ALA A 84 9.01 15.70 2.77
N ALA A 85 8.81 15.72 4.09
CA ALA A 85 7.50 15.44 4.67
C ALA A 85 6.48 16.45 4.14
N ARG A 86 5.32 15.93 3.73
CA ARG A 86 4.17 16.70 3.29
C ARG A 86 2.90 16.11 3.90
N PRO A 87 1.81 16.88 4.01
CA PRO A 87 0.56 16.33 4.52
C PRO A 87 0.01 15.28 3.56
N HIS A 88 -0.53 14.23 4.11
CA HIS A 88 -1.36 13.30 3.35
C HIS A 88 -2.70 13.97 3.05
N PHE A 89 -3.15 13.88 1.82
CA PHE A 89 -4.44 14.41 1.39
C PHE A 89 -5.19 13.35 0.56
N GLN A 90 -6.44 13.18 0.89
CA GLN A 90 -7.36 12.31 0.17
C GLN A 90 -8.65 13.10 -0.07
N ALA A 91 -9.17 13.11 -1.30
CA ALA A 91 -10.41 13.80 -1.62
C ALA A 91 -11.61 13.12 -0.94
N LEU A 92 -12.68 13.89 -0.70
CA LEU A 92 -13.91 13.38 -0.09
C LEU A 92 -14.56 12.26 -0.89
N ASP A 93 -14.40 12.25 -2.22
CA ASP A 93 -14.92 11.20 -3.11
C ASP A 93 -14.30 9.85 -2.83
N TYR A 94 -13.05 9.82 -2.34
CA TYR A 94 -12.33 8.59 -1.98
C TYR A 94 -12.45 8.26 -0.49
N ASN A 95 -12.54 9.27 0.37
CA ASN A 95 -12.71 9.07 1.80
C ASN A 95 -13.72 10.06 2.36
N PRO A 96 -15.04 9.71 2.33
CA PRO A 96 -16.09 10.60 2.78
C PRO A 96 -16.05 10.88 4.29
N LEU A 97 -15.38 10.04 5.08
CA LEU A 97 -15.29 10.18 6.52
C LEU A 97 -14.11 11.08 6.96
N ASN A 98 -12.92 10.82 6.41
CA ASN A 98 -11.67 11.45 6.87
C ASN A 98 -10.96 12.26 5.77
N GLY A 99 -11.56 12.40 4.58
CA GLY A 99 -11.02 13.16 3.44
C GLY A 99 -11.25 14.67 3.55
N GLY A 100 -10.76 15.39 2.52
CA GLY A 100 -10.97 16.83 2.37
C GLY A 100 -10.08 17.72 3.24
N VAL A 101 -9.20 17.13 4.06
CA VAL A 101 -8.28 17.87 4.93
C VAL A 101 -6.84 17.42 4.74
N ALA A 102 -5.89 18.35 4.82
CA ALA A 102 -4.47 18.06 4.84
C ALA A 102 -4.07 17.53 6.23
N ARG A 103 -3.61 16.28 6.28
CA ARG A 103 -3.31 15.56 7.53
C ARG A 103 -1.81 15.40 7.69
N TRP A 104 -1.24 16.00 8.73
CA TRP A 104 0.17 15.87 9.07
C TRP A 104 0.37 14.74 10.06
N PHE A 105 1.17 13.76 9.67
CA PHE A 105 1.53 12.62 10.52
C PHE A 105 3.00 12.64 10.87
N ALA A 106 3.36 12.02 12.00
CA ALA A 106 4.74 11.78 12.34
C ALA A 106 5.44 11.04 11.18
N PRO A 107 6.65 11.45 10.80
CA PRO A 107 7.35 10.82 9.68
C PRO A 107 7.81 9.40 10.05
N VAL A 108 7.79 8.49 9.08
CA VAL A 108 8.56 7.24 9.15
C VAL A 108 10.01 7.60 9.46
N THR A 109 10.62 6.95 10.44
CA THR A 109 12.00 7.31 10.83
C THR A 109 12.98 7.06 9.68
N PRO A 110 14.10 7.80 9.61
CA PRO A 110 15.13 7.56 8.59
C PRO A 110 15.67 6.12 8.61
N ALA A 111 15.85 5.54 9.80
CA ALA A 111 16.32 4.16 9.95
C ALA A 111 15.35 3.14 9.31
N VAL A 112 14.05 3.30 9.54
CA VAL A 112 13.01 2.44 8.94
C VAL A 112 12.87 2.72 7.45
N GLY A 113 12.75 3.99 7.06
CA GLY A 113 12.50 4.36 5.66
C GLY A 113 13.68 4.10 4.72
N GLY A 114 14.92 4.08 5.23
CA GLY A 114 16.14 3.74 4.49
C GLY A 114 16.66 2.34 4.77
N GLY A 115 15.98 1.57 5.62
CA GLY A 115 16.38 0.21 5.97
C GLY A 115 16.16 -0.80 4.84
N PRO A 116 16.88 -1.94 4.86
CA PRO A 116 16.81 -2.97 3.82
C PRO A 116 15.39 -3.44 3.52
N SER A 117 14.57 -3.75 4.52
CA SER A 117 13.19 -4.23 4.32
C SER A 117 12.34 -3.20 3.58
N MET A 118 12.37 -1.92 3.97
CA MET A 118 11.60 -0.88 3.28
C MET A 118 12.06 -0.72 1.83
N GLN A 119 13.37 -0.63 1.60
CA GLN A 119 13.92 -0.44 0.26
C GLN A 119 13.62 -1.63 -0.66
N THR A 120 13.69 -2.85 -0.14
CA THR A 120 13.31 -4.07 -0.86
C THR A 120 11.85 -4.06 -1.27
N ILE A 121 10.94 -3.70 -0.34
CA ILE A 121 9.50 -3.62 -0.62
C ILE A 121 9.21 -2.53 -1.67
N LEU A 122 9.82 -1.36 -1.55
CA LEU A 122 9.62 -0.28 -2.51
C LEU A 122 10.14 -0.65 -3.91
N ALA A 123 11.31 -1.28 -4.01
CA ALA A 123 11.88 -1.72 -5.29
C ALA A 123 11.00 -2.79 -5.97
N PHE A 124 10.49 -3.75 -5.20
CA PHE A 124 9.53 -4.74 -5.70
C PHE A 124 8.26 -4.07 -6.23
N CYS A 125 7.64 -3.20 -5.44
CA CYS A 125 6.42 -2.49 -5.84
C CYS A 125 6.65 -1.68 -7.13
N HIS A 126 7.75 -0.93 -7.19
CA HIS A 126 8.09 -0.14 -8.36
C HIS A 126 8.19 -1.00 -9.61
N ALA A 127 8.98 -2.08 -9.56
CA ALA A 127 9.16 -2.95 -10.71
C ALA A 127 7.84 -3.62 -11.17
N LEU A 128 7.00 -4.07 -10.22
CA LEU A 128 5.71 -4.70 -10.53
C LEU A 128 4.72 -3.68 -11.14
N PHE A 129 4.60 -2.50 -10.53
CA PHE A 129 3.63 -1.50 -10.94
C PHE A 129 4.03 -0.80 -12.26
N ASP A 130 5.33 -0.64 -12.51
CA ASP A 130 5.83 -0.21 -13.81
C ASP A 130 5.46 -1.20 -14.94
N GLN A 131 5.61 -2.49 -14.69
CA GLN A 131 5.21 -3.51 -15.68
C GLN A 131 3.71 -3.49 -15.95
N LEU A 132 2.89 -3.36 -14.92
CA LEU A 132 1.44 -3.27 -15.05
C LEU A 132 1.03 -2.01 -15.81
N TRP A 133 1.64 -0.87 -15.50
CA TRP A 133 1.37 0.40 -16.15
C TRP A 133 1.72 0.35 -17.65
N ASN A 134 2.90 -0.13 -17.97
CA ASN A 134 3.40 -0.24 -19.35
C ASN A 134 2.66 -1.33 -20.15
N GLY A 135 2.15 -2.36 -19.49
CA GLY A 135 1.32 -3.41 -20.09
C GLY A 135 -0.13 -3.01 -20.32
N ASN A 136 -0.59 -1.88 -19.78
CA ASN A 136 -1.96 -1.43 -19.94
C ASN A 136 -2.11 -0.58 -21.21
N PRO A 137 -2.91 -1.06 -22.21
CA PRO A 137 -3.11 -0.32 -23.47
C PRO A 137 -3.64 1.11 -23.30
N SER A 138 -4.38 1.38 -22.22
CA SER A 138 -4.93 2.71 -21.93
C SER A 138 -3.85 3.73 -21.55
N ASN A 139 -2.70 3.25 -21.06
CA ASN A 139 -1.57 4.08 -20.66
C ASN A 139 -0.53 4.25 -21.80
N LEU A 140 -0.73 3.51 -22.91
CA LEU A 140 0.19 3.60 -24.05
C LEU A 140 0.00 4.92 -24.80
N PRO A 141 1.09 5.43 -25.43
CA PRO A 141 1.03 6.61 -26.28
C PRO A 141 -0.05 6.47 -27.36
N ASN A 142 -0.92 7.43 -27.46
CA ASN A 142 -1.81 7.51 -28.64
C ASN A 142 -1.01 8.11 -29.81
N PRO A 143 -0.65 7.32 -30.85
CA PRO A 143 0.14 7.81 -31.97
C PRO A 143 -0.57 8.91 -32.78
N SER A 144 -1.88 9.09 -32.59
CA SER A 144 -2.70 10.11 -33.26
C SER A 144 -2.73 11.45 -32.52
N ASN A 145 -2.13 11.55 -31.33
CA ASN A 145 -2.04 12.80 -30.56
C ASN A 145 -0.58 13.17 -30.26
N PRO A 146 0.08 14.00 -31.10
CA PRO A 146 1.48 14.38 -30.90
C PRO A 146 1.73 15.25 -29.66
N SER A 147 0.67 15.75 -29.01
CA SER A 147 0.76 16.50 -27.75
C SER A 147 0.65 15.59 -26.52
N ASN A 148 0.46 14.29 -26.70
CA ASN A 148 0.46 13.33 -25.61
C ASN A 148 1.92 13.08 -25.18
N PRO A 149 2.30 13.29 -23.91
CA PRO A 149 3.65 13.03 -23.39
C PRO A 149 4.12 11.57 -23.51
N SER A 150 3.26 10.67 -23.92
CA SER A 150 3.53 9.27 -24.23
C SER A 150 4.17 9.04 -25.61
N ASN A 151 5.14 9.84 -26.01
CA ASN A 151 6.02 9.57 -27.15
C ASN A 151 6.88 8.32 -26.84
N PRO A 152 7.16 7.39 -27.76
CA PRO A 152 8.05 6.23 -27.53
C PRO A 152 9.49 6.59 -27.10
N SER A 153 9.85 7.85 -27.10
CA SER A 153 11.06 8.41 -26.48
C SER A 153 10.77 9.10 -25.13
N SER A 154 9.54 9.04 -24.59
CA SER A 154 9.27 9.56 -23.24
C SER A 154 9.90 8.67 -22.19
N PRO A 155 10.59 9.22 -21.20
CA PRO A 155 11.00 8.47 -20.03
C PRO A 155 9.74 7.84 -19.40
N GLY A 156 9.80 6.57 -18.96
CA GLY A 156 8.68 5.85 -18.35
C GLY A 156 7.95 6.63 -17.25
N VAL A 157 7.02 6.02 -16.59
CA VAL A 157 6.18 6.69 -15.59
C VAL A 157 6.99 7.09 -14.34
N ARG A 158 6.73 8.30 -13.83
CA ARG A 158 7.21 8.76 -12.52
C ARG A 158 6.10 8.52 -11.51
N TRP A 159 6.47 8.03 -10.33
CA TRP A 159 5.51 7.71 -9.29
C TRP A 159 5.66 8.61 -8.07
N ALA A 160 4.57 9.23 -7.66
CA ALA A 160 4.42 9.70 -6.29
C ALA A 160 4.07 8.49 -5.42
N VAL A 161 4.92 8.20 -4.44
CA VAL A 161 4.76 7.04 -3.57
C VAL A 161 4.51 7.51 -2.15
N GLU A 162 3.42 7.03 -1.52
CA GLU A 162 3.18 7.26 -0.11
C GLU A 162 3.31 5.95 0.66
N VAL A 163 3.96 6.01 1.81
CA VAL A 163 4.18 4.90 2.73
C VAL A 163 3.50 5.22 4.04
N HIS A 164 2.67 4.28 4.50
CA HIS A 164 1.97 4.37 5.77
C HIS A 164 2.27 3.16 6.64
N GLN A 165 2.83 3.39 7.83
CA GLN A 165 2.81 2.41 8.89
C GLN A 165 1.49 2.57 9.66
N PHE A 166 0.66 1.54 9.71
CA PHE A 166 -0.59 1.55 10.47
C PHE A 166 -0.58 0.47 11.55
N ARG A 167 -0.97 0.83 12.76
CA ARG A 167 -1.43 -0.09 13.79
C ARG A 167 -2.91 0.18 14.06
N ILE A 168 -3.72 -0.88 14.00
CA ILE A 168 -5.13 -0.85 14.39
C ILE A 168 -5.26 -1.66 15.67
N GLU A 169 -5.58 -0.98 16.76
CA GLU A 169 -5.76 -1.58 18.09
C GLU A 169 -7.22 -1.97 18.30
N ALA A 170 -7.46 -3.15 18.86
CA ALA A 170 -8.74 -3.52 19.43
C ALA A 170 -8.66 -3.44 20.96
N ARG A 171 -9.76 -3.05 21.59
CA ARG A 171 -9.87 -2.97 23.05
C ARG A 171 -11.01 -3.86 23.52
N PRO A 172 -11.06 -4.22 24.81
CA PRO A 172 -12.13 -5.07 25.34
C PRO A 172 -13.55 -4.50 25.10
N ASP A 173 -13.65 -3.18 25.06
CA ASP A 173 -14.91 -2.42 24.93
C ASP A 173 -15.07 -1.74 23.55
N ALA A 174 -14.11 -1.88 22.66
CA ALA A 174 -14.14 -1.20 21.35
C ALA A 174 -13.36 -1.93 20.26
N ASP A 175 -14.03 -2.22 19.16
CA ASP A 175 -13.42 -2.77 17.96
C ASP A 175 -12.42 -1.79 17.34
N GLY A 176 -11.31 -2.31 16.81
CA GLY A 176 -10.43 -1.56 15.92
C GLY A 176 -10.99 -1.57 14.50
N ARG A 177 -11.03 -0.41 13.84
CA ARG A 177 -11.58 -0.27 12.49
C ARG A 177 -10.49 0.08 11.49
N PRO A 178 -10.02 -0.90 10.68
CA PRO A 178 -9.00 -0.63 9.65
C PRO A 178 -9.49 0.38 8.59
N THR A 179 -10.74 0.22 8.15
CA THR A 179 -11.40 1.10 7.17
C THR A 179 -12.73 1.59 7.75
N PRO A 180 -12.71 2.64 8.62
CA PRO A 180 -13.92 3.13 9.26
C PRO A 180 -14.91 3.74 8.25
N GLU A 181 -14.43 4.17 7.10
CA GLU A 181 -15.20 4.63 5.93
C GLU A 181 -15.92 3.50 5.19
N GLY A 182 -15.57 2.24 5.48
CA GLY A 182 -16.13 1.08 4.79
C GLY A 182 -15.40 0.73 3.50
N MET A 183 -16.16 0.34 2.47
CA MET A 183 -15.63 0.06 1.13
C MET A 183 -15.25 1.37 0.45
N HIS A 184 -14.00 1.46 -0.03
CA HIS A 184 -13.45 2.67 -0.63
C HIS A 184 -12.40 2.34 -1.69
N ARG A 185 -11.92 3.37 -2.36
CA ARG A 185 -10.71 3.43 -3.17
C ARG A 185 -9.79 4.49 -2.56
N ASP A 186 -8.49 4.32 -2.71
CA ASP A 186 -7.52 5.29 -2.17
C ASP A 186 -7.33 6.53 -3.08
N GLY A 187 -7.75 6.41 -4.35
CA GLY A 187 -7.57 7.45 -5.36
C GLY A 187 -6.16 7.50 -5.93
N VAL A 188 -5.52 6.36 -5.99
CA VAL A 188 -4.19 6.12 -6.56
C VAL A 188 -4.28 5.10 -7.70
N ASP A 189 -3.15 4.67 -8.27
CA ASP A 189 -3.16 3.65 -9.32
C ASP A 189 -3.02 2.25 -8.70
N TYR A 190 -2.02 2.05 -7.85
CA TYR A 190 -1.74 0.75 -7.25
C TYR A 190 -1.48 0.85 -5.75
N VAL A 191 -1.83 -0.22 -5.04
CA VAL A 191 -1.65 -0.33 -3.58
C VAL A 191 -1.04 -1.68 -3.22
N LEU A 192 -0.06 -1.67 -2.32
CA LEU A 192 0.36 -2.82 -1.53
C LEU A 192 -0.14 -2.65 -0.10
N VAL A 193 -0.83 -3.66 0.44
CA VAL A 193 -1.08 -3.81 1.88
C VAL A 193 -0.33 -5.04 2.35
N LEU A 194 0.68 -4.87 3.20
CA LEU A 194 1.53 -5.94 3.73
C LEU A 194 1.33 -6.08 5.23
N LEU A 195 1.00 -7.29 5.69
CA LEU A 195 0.91 -7.57 7.13
C LEU A 195 2.31 -7.63 7.75
N VAL A 196 2.51 -6.83 8.79
CA VAL A 196 3.74 -6.83 9.58
C VAL A 196 3.59 -7.67 10.83
N ASN A 197 2.46 -7.48 11.54
CA ASN A 197 2.16 -8.25 12.74
C ASN A 197 0.65 -8.34 12.98
N ARG A 198 0.25 -9.43 13.66
CA ARG A 198 -1.13 -9.66 14.07
C ARG A 198 -1.12 -10.35 15.43
N ARG A 199 -1.70 -9.74 16.44
CA ARG A 199 -1.69 -10.28 17.80
C ARG A 199 -3.06 -10.20 18.41
N ASN A 200 -3.51 -11.32 18.97
CA ASN A 200 -4.69 -11.43 19.84
C ASN A 200 -5.97 -10.82 19.23
N ILE A 201 -6.17 -10.94 17.91
CA ILE A 201 -7.38 -10.42 17.26
C ILE A 201 -8.11 -11.46 16.43
N ALA A 202 -9.43 -11.37 16.42
CA ALA A 202 -10.32 -12.00 15.45
C ALA A 202 -10.65 -11.04 14.30
N SER A 203 -11.22 -11.57 13.23
CA SER A 203 -11.71 -10.81 12.06
C SER A 203 -10.60 -10.04 11.33
N GLY A 204 -10.87 -8.85 10.83
CA GLY A 204 -9.93 -8.13 9.96
C GLY A 204 -9.88 -8.71 8.55
N THR A 205 -11.02 -9.20 8.07
CA THR A 205 -11.19 -9.78 6.75
C THR A 205 -11.32 -8.67 5.71
N THR A 206 -10.50 -8.73 4.68
CA THR A 206 -10.56 -7.85 3.51
C THR A 206 -11.59 -8.38 2.53
N ALA A 207 -12.47 -7.51 2.05
CA ALA A 207 -13.34 -7.76 0.90
C ALA A 207 -12.91 -6.88 -0.26
N ILE A 208 -13.00 -7.42 -1.47
CA ILE A 208 -12.73 -6.71 -2.73
C ILE A 208 -14.01 -6.71 -3.57
N LEU A 209 -14.41 -5.54 -4.04
CA LEU A 209 -15.57 -5.38 -4.92
C LEU A 209 -15.14 -4.79 -6.26
N SER A 210 -15.81 -5.23 -7.32
CA SER A 210 -15.76 -4.58 -8.64
C SER A 210 -16.47 -3.22 -8.62
N ALA A 211 -16.29 -2.44 -9.68
CA ALA A 211 -16.92 -1.11 -9.82
C ALA A 211 -18.48 -1.17 -9.79
N ASP A 212 -19.09 -2.29 -10.16
CA ASP A 212 -20.53 -2.51 -10.07
C ASP A 212 -21.00 -3.07 -8.71
N GLY A 213 -20.09 -3.18 -7.72
CA GLY A 213 -20.37 -3.60 -6.36
C GLY A 213 -20.43 -5.12 -6.13
N ARG A 214 -20.07 -5.94 -7.13
CA ARG A 214 -20.03 -7.41 -7.00
C ARG A 214 -18.77 -7.81 -6.23
N GLU A 215 -18.89 -8.70 -5.24
CA GLU A 215 -17.75 -9.24 -4.52
C GLU A 215 -16.88 -10.10 -5.45
N LEU A 216 -15.61 -9.74 -5.58
CA LEU A 216 -14.60 -10.45 -6.36
C LEU A 216 -13.81 -11.41 -5.49
N GLY A 217 -13.63 -11.07 -4.22
CA GLY A 217 -12.87 -11.91 -3.30
C GLY A 217 -12.94 -11.44 -1.85
N ARG A 218 -12.56 -12.39 -0.97
CA ARG A 218 -12.53 -12.19 0.47
C ARG A 218 -11.39 -13.01 1.07
N PHE A 219 -10.55 -12.38 1.89
CA PHE A 219 -9.40 -13.01 2.53
C PHE A 219 -9.01 -12.28 3.81
N THR A 220 -8.19 -12.92 4.62
CA THR A 220 -7.63 -12.32 5.83
C THR A 220 -6.11 -12.47 5.81
N LEU A 221 -5.39 -11.36 6.00
CA LEU A 221 -3.94 -11.39 6.21
C LEU A 221 -3.70 -11.93 7.63
N THR A 222 -3.00 -13.05 7.75
CA THR A 222 -2.84 -13.78 9.02
C THR A 222 -1.40 -13.97 9.45
N GLN A 223 -0.48 -14.09 8.49
CA GLN A 223 0.94 -14.28 8.73
C GLN A 223 1.74 -13.02 8.36
N PRO A 224 2.79 -12.64 9.10
CA PRO A 224 3.72 -11.60 8.63
C PRO A 224 4.18 -11.88 7.20
N LEU A 225 4.16 -10.86 6.35
CA LEU A 225 4.35 -10.88 4.90
C LEU A 225 3.13 -11.35 4.07
N ASP A 226 2.02 -11.82 4.66
CA ASP A 226 0.79 -11.89 3.86
C ASP A 226 0.49 -10.51 3.26
N ALA A 227 0.18 -10.46 1.97
CA ALA A 227 -0.02 -9.20 1.28
C ALA A 227 -1.27 -9.20 0.39
N ALA A 228 -1.80 -8.02 0.16
CA ALA A 228 -2.76 -7.72 -0.90
C ALA A 228 -2.14 -6.69 -1.85
N LEU A 229 -2.15 -6.98 -3.13
CA LEU A 229 -1.83 -6.05 -4.21
C LEU A 229 -3.12 -5.68 -4.90
N VAL A 230 -3.34 -4.39 -5.15
CA VAL A 230 -4.62 -3.85 -5.64
C VAL A 230 -4.38 -2.86 -6.76
N ASP A 231 -5.12 -2.99 -7.85
CA ASP A 231 -5.31 -1.97 -8.88
C ASP A 231 -6.50 -1.10 -8.43
N ASP A 232 -6.18 0.05 -7.79
CA ASP A 232 -7.17 0.91 -7.14
C ASP A 232 -8.11 1.58 -8.15
N ALA A 233 -7.71 1.66 -9.42
CA ALA A 233 -8.57 2.19 -10.47
C ALA A 233 -9.74 1.23 -10.81
N ARG A 234 -9.59 -0.07 -10.56
CA ARG A 234 -10.53 -1.12 -11.00
C ARG A 234 -11.41 -1.68 -9.91
N VAL A 235 -10.94 -1.70 -8.66
CA VAL A 235 -11.65 -2.32 -7.56
C VAL A 235 -11.72 -1.40 -6.35
N SER A 236 -12.72 -1.62 -5.50
CA SER A 236 -12.78 -1.05 -4.15
C SER A 236 -12.49 -2.13 -3.11
N HIS A 237 -12.00 -1.71 -1.96
CA HIS A 237 -11.65 -2.61 -0.88
C HIS A 237 -12.10 -2.08 0.48
N GLY A 238 -12.25 -2.99 1.42
CA GLY A 238 -12.60 -2.66 2.79
C GLY A 238 -12.25 -3.81 3.72
N VAL A 239 -12.06 -3.50 5.00
CA VAL A 239 -11.63 -4.47 6.00
C VAL A 239 -12.59 -4.46 7.18
N THR A 240 -13.09 -5.62 7.56
CA THR A 240 -13.98 -5.75 8.73
C THR A 240 -13.25 -5.32 10.01
N PRO A 241 -13.98 -4.78 11.01
CA PRO A 241 -13.40 -4.48 12.32
C PRO A 241 -12.65 -5.65 12.90
N VAL A 242 -11.60 -5.37 13.68
CA VAL A 242 -10.84 -6.35 14.46
C VAL A 242 -11.28 -6.32 15.92
N GLN A 243 -11.39 -7.50 16.54
CA GLN A 243 -11.86 -7.67 17.90
C GLN A 243 -10.80 -8.38 18.74
N ALA A 244 -10.63 -7.97 19.99
CA ALA A 244 -9.75 -8.67 20.91
C ALA A 244 -10.31 -10.07 21.22
N LEU A 245 -9.44 -11.10 21.14
CA LEU A 245 -9.79 -12.47 21.53
C LEU A 245 -9.72 -12.65 23.06
N ASP A 246 -8.68 -12.07 23.67
CA ASP A 246 -8.48 -12.01 25.11
C ASP A 246 -8.40 -10.56 25.56
N ALA A 247 -9.33 -10.15 26.41
CA ALA A 247 -9.44 -8.79 26.92
C ALA A 247 -8.26 -8.37 27.83
N SER A 248 -7.50 -9.32 28.35
CA SER A 248 -6.34 -9.06 29.23
C SER A 248 -5.03 -8.82 28.49
N GLU A 249 -5.01 -9.09 27.17
CA GLU A 249 -3.81 -9.02 26.35
C GLU A 249 -3.91 -7.90 25.29
N PRO A 250 -2.78 -7.26 24.91
CA PRO A 250 -2.77 -6.33 23.78
C PRO A 250 -3.28 -6.98 22.49
N ALA A 251 -4.17 -6.28 21.79
CA ALA A 251 -4.82 -6.78 20.60
C ALA A 251 -4.66 -5.77 19.45
N TYR A 252 -3.98 -6.17 18.36
CA TYR A 252 -3.71 -5.25 17.25
C TYR A 252 -3.37 -5.95 15.93
N ARG A 253 -3.50 -5.18 14.86
CA ARG A 253 -3.05 -5.50 13.51
C ARG A 253 -2.12 -4.39 13.00
N ASP A 254 -0.92 -4.77 12.59
CA ASP A 254 0.10 -3.89 12.02
C ASP A 254 0.24 -4.15 10.53
N VAL A 255 0.13 -3.10 9.73
CA VAL A 255 0.33 -3.19 8.27
C VAL A 255 1.20 -2.06 7.77
N LEU A 256 1.97 -2.38 6.74
CA LEU A 256 2.54 -1.40 5.84
C LEU A 256 1.60 -1.24 4.66
N VAL A 257 1.22 0.01 4.35
CA VAL A 257 0.50 0.35 3.13
C VAL A 257 1.41 1.21 2.27
N VAL A 258 1.59 0.81 1.02
CA VAL A 258 2.38 1.55 0.03
C VAL A 258 1.48 1.84 -1.16
N THR A 259 1.32 3.11 -1.49
CA THR A 259 0.51 3.55 -2.62
C THR A 259 1.39 4.16 -3.71
N PHE A 260 1.06 3.88 -4.95
CA PHE A 260 1.72 4.41 -6.12
C PHE A 260 0.70 5.19 -6.96
N LYS A 261 1.01 6.46 -7.20
CA LYS A 261 0.22 7.32 -8.07
C LYS A 261 1.10 7.87 -9.18
N SER A 262 0.68 7.68 -10.42
CA SER A 262 1.37 8.21 -11.59
C SER A 262 1.43 9.74 -11.53
N HIS A 263 2.64 10.26 -11.74
CA HIS A 263 2.86 11.68 -11.78
C HIS A 263 2.80 12.13 -13.25
N GLU A 264 1.68 12.70 -13.66
CA GLU A 264 1.59 13.36 -14.97
C GLU A 264 2.57 14.53 -15.00
N SER A 265 3.44 14.55 -16.01
CA SER A 265 4.40 15.63 -16.23
C SER A 265 3.61 16.89 -16.63
N GLY A 266 3.24 17.74 -15.66
CA GLY A 266 2.52 18.98 -15.99
C GLY A 266 1.67 19.64 -14.89
N GLN A 267 1.72 19.18 -13.63
CA GLN A 267 1.09 19.95 -12.53
C GLN A 267 2.11 20.33 -11.46
#